data_39b88eed430f6de8a97037cb05b38cff
#
_entry.id   39b88eed430f6de8a97037cb05b38cff
#
_cell.length_a   1.000
_cell.length_b   1.000
_cell.length_c   1.000
_cell.angle_alpha   90.00
_cell.angle_beta   90.00
_cell.angle_gamma   90.00
#
_symmetry.space_group_name_H-M   'P 1'
#
loop_
_entity.id
_entity.type
_entity.pdbx_description
1 polymer ?
#
loop_
_entity_poly.entity_id
_entity_poly.type
_entity_poly.pdbx_seq_one_letter_code
_entity_poly.pdbx_strand_id
1 'polypeptide(L)'
;MTVTEQTRLKSEKIKPGIGARVLNSKEELLSGAIAKDIRELLEATGVVVLPQINFTDDEQIAFTKTLGTFAPERAGGEEVISKITVDEKVAGQTAEYLKGSLYWHIDGTRNDVPILASLLSCKKPSPKGTGNTGFANTYAAWEGLPEDRKAELDGMRVLHAPWATVFYHDPEPSLAKLENYIAIGENELPLVWKHQSGRKSLVIGNTAQSVVGKTPAESARILVGLRDFATGPDYTYSHEWTEGDLVMWDNTGTMHRAEWYDPDCGRMMHRTKLEGEEPFE
;
A
#
# COMPACT_ATOMS: atom_id res chain seq x y z
N MET A 1 10.82 -43.48 10.80
CA MET A 1 11.18 -42.16 10.25
C MET A 1 9.90 -41.52 9.74
N THR A 2 9.33 -40.62 10.50
CA THR A 2 8.15 -39.83 10.09
C THR A 2 8.63 -38.85 9.04
N VAL A 3 8.21 -39.02 7.78
CA VAL A 3 8.37 -38.01 6.75
C VAL A 3 7.51 -36.83 7.20
N THR A 4 8.12 -35.78 7.71
CA THR A 4 7.47 -34.52 7.97
C THR A 4 7.02 -33.98 6.59
N GLU A 5 5.73 -34.00 6.34
CA GLU A 5 5.16 -33.42 5.12
C GLU A 5 5.55 -31.95 5.08
N GLN A 6 6.33 -31.55 4.07
CA GLN A 6 6.81 -30.19 3.94
C GLN A 6 5.62 -29.28 3.68
N THR A 7 5.40 -28.30 4.55
CA THR A 7 4.33 -27.30 4.37
C THR A 7 4.53 -26.60 3.02
N ARG A 8 3.47 -26.56 2.21
CA ARG A 8 3.47 -25.89 0.90
C ARG A 8 2.49 -24.74 0.90
N LEU A 9 2.81 -23.71 0.14
CA LEU A 9 1.89 -22.60 -0.10
C LEU A 9 0.67 -23.09 -0.88
N LYS A 10 -0.52 -22.82 -0.34
CA LYS A 10 -1.82 -23.07 -0.96
C LYS A 10 -2.41 -21.72 -1.37
N SER A 11 -2.39 -21.41 -2.67
CA SER A 11 -2.84 -20.10 -3.15
C SER A 11 -3.69 -20.20 -4.41
N GLU A 12 -4.57 -19.21 -4.58
CA GLU A 12 -5.38 -19.02 -5.79
C GLU A 12 -5.34 -17.55 -6.23
N LYS A 13 -5.27 -17.29 -7.54
CA LYS A 13 -5.31 -15.93 -8.07
C LYS A 13 -6.70 -15.33 -7.92
N ILE A 14 -6.76 -14.04 -7.59
CA ILE A 14 -8.00 -13.26 -7.57
C ILE A 14 -8.32 -12.74 -8.96
N LYS A 15 -7.34 -12.11 -9.61
CA LYS A 15 -7.39 -11.62 -10.99
C LYS A 15 -6.06 -11.91 -11.71
N PRO A 16 -6.03 -11.89 -13.05
CA PRO A 16 -4.79 -12.13 -13.79
C PRO A 16 -3.67 -11.16 -13.43
N GLY A 17 -3.97 -9.87 -13.30
CA GLY A 17 -2.98 -8.80 -13.09
C GLY A 17 -2.75 -8.42 -11.62
N ILE A 18 -3.59 -8.87 -10.68
CA ILE A 18 -3.50 -8.45 -9.28
C ILE A 18 -4.19 -9.40 -8.31
N GLY A 19 -3.50 -9.69 -7.22
CA GLY A 19 -4.03 -10.32 -6.03
C GLY A 19 -4.06 -11.84 -6.07
N ALA A 20 -3.76 -12.43 -4.91
CA ALA A 20 -3.92 -13.85 -4.63
C ALA A 20 -4.52 -14.07 -3.24
N ARG A 21 -5.28 -15.17 -3.07
CA ARG A 21 -5.67 -15.66 -1.74
C ARG A 21 -4.72 -16.75 -1.32
N VAL A 22 -4.35 -16.75 -0.03
CA VAL A 22 -3.60 -17.83 0.62
C VAL A 22 -4.55 -18.57 1.55
N LEU A 23 -4.59 -19.89 1.41
CA LEU A 23 -5.56 -20.78 2.05
C LEU A 23 -4.90 -21.72 3.10
N ASN A 24 -3.67 -21.38 3.50
CA ASN A 24 -2.96 -22.08 4.56
C ASN A 24 -3.59 -21.81 5.93
N SER A 25 -3.48 -22.79 6.85
CA SER A 25 -3.96 -22.61 8.21
C SER A 25 -3.14 -21.57 8.98
N LYS A 26 -3.70 -21.08 10.08
CA LYS A 26 -3.03 -20.14 10.98
C LYS A 26 -1.68 -20.70 11.48
N GLU A 27 -1.65 -21.96 11.86
CA GLU A 27 -0.46 -22.65 12.37
C GLU A 27 0.61 -22.77 11.28
N GLU A 28 0.23 -23.09 10.04
CA GLU A 28 1.15 -23.14 8.89
C GLU A 28 1.78 -21.76 8.64
N LEU A 29 0.99 -20.68 8.71
CA LEU A 29 1.45 -19.30 8.51
C LEU A 29 2.38 -18.85 9.64
N LEU A 30 2.01 -19.08 10.89
CA LEU A 30 2.80 -18.71 12.07
C LEU A 30 4.10 -19.48 12.21
N SER A 31 4.19 -20.68 11.60
CA SER A 31 5.43 -21.46 11.60
C SER A 31 6.57 -20.81 10.83
N GLY A 32 6.29 -19.89 9.93
CA GLY A 32 7.26 -19.25 9.03
C GLY A 32 7.77 -20.15 7.90
N ALA A 33 7.34 -21.43 7.83
CA ALA A 33 7.87 -22.40 6.86
C ALA A 33 7.62 -21.99 5.38
N ILE A 34 6.58 -21.20 5.12
CA ILE A 34 6.21 -20.72 3.78
C ILE A 34 6.38 -19.20 3.63
N ALA A 35 7.10 -18.55 4.53
CA ALA A 35 7.25 -17.09 4.53
C ALA A 35 7.90 -16.58 3.23
N LYS A 36 8.91 -17.27 2.72
CA LYS A 36 9.56 -16.95 1.46
C LYS A 36 8.57 -17.05 0.29
N ASP A 37 7.79 -18.13 0.21
CA ASP A 37 6.82 -18.34 -0.86
C ASP A 37 5.71 -17.26 -0.84
N ILE A 38 5.30 -16.82 0.37
CA ILE A 38 4.33 -15.71 0.54
C ILE A 38 4.93 -14.39 0.04
N ARG A 39 6.20 -14.11 0.31
CA ARG A 39 6.87 -12.89 -0.18
C ARG A 39 7.00 -12.90 -1.70
N GLU A 40 7.40 -14.03 -2.29
CA GLU A 40 7.46 -14.18 -3.75
C GLU A 40 6.07 -14.01 -4.39
N LEU A 41 5.02 -14.58 -3.78
CA LEU A 41 3.64 -14.39 -4.21
C LEU A 41 3.20 -12.93 -4.11
N LEU A 42 3.57 -12.25 -3.04
CA LEU A 42 3.26 -10.84 -2.82
C LEU A 42 3.87 -9.94 -3.89
N GLU A 43 5.17 -10.09 -4.16
CA GLU A 43 5.86 -9.35 -5.24
C GLU A 43 5.23 -9.67 -6.60
N ALA A 44 4.91 -10.93 -6.87
CA ALA A 44 4.32 -11.35 -8.14
C ALA A 44 2.91 -10.81 -8.38
N THR A 45 2.10 -10.64 -7.32
CA THR A 45 0.67 -10.29 -7.42
C THR A 45 0.30 -8.93 -6.83
N GLY A 46 1.21 -8.29 -6.12
CA GLY A 46 1.00 -6.99 -5.44
C GLY A 46 0.15 -7.07 -4.17
N VAL A 47 -0.76 -8.04 -4.07
CA VAL A 47 -1.70 -8.17 -2.95
C VAL A 47 -1.90 -9.64 -2.59
N VAL A 48 -1.85 -9.94 -1.29
CA VAL A 48 -2.16 -11.26 -0.74
C VAL A 48 -3.26 -11.12 0.32
N VAL A 49 -4.31 -11.94 0.18
CA VAL A 49 -5.45 -11.99 1.10
C VAL A 49 -5.42 -13.29 1.89
N LEU A 50 -5.53 -13.21 3.19
CA LEU A 50 -5.75 -14.33 4.12
C LEU A 50 -7.20 -14.24 4.63
N PRO A 51 -8.16 -14.93 3.97
CA PRO A 51 -9.58 -14.78 4.31
C PRO A 51 -9.86 -15.32 5.72
N GLN A 52 -10.49 -14.51 6.55
CA GLN A 52 -10.97 -14.86 7.89
C GLN A 52 -9.96 -15.65 8.73
N ILE A 53 -8.67 -15.30 8.63
CA ILE A 53 -7.59 -15.95 9.39
C ILE A 53 -7.71 -15.69 10.89
N ASN A 54 -8.40 -14.60 11.28
CA ASN A 54 -8.70 -14.25 12.67
C ASN A 54 -7.46 -14.18 13.57
N PHE A 55 -6.39 -13.55 13.11
CA PHE A 55 -5.21 -13.31 13.94
C PHE A 55 -5.56 -12.40 15.12
N THR A 56 -5.08 -12.76 16.32
CA THR A 56 -4.91 -11.81 17.43
C THR A 56 -3.83 -10.80 17.05
N ASP A 57 -3.69 -9.74 17.84
CA ASP A 57 -2.65 -8.73 17.61
C ASP A 57 -1.25 -9.32 17.74
N ASP A 58 -1.02 -10.16 18.75
CA ASP A 58 0.26 -10.87 18.94
C ASP A 58 0.56 -11.84 17.78
N GLU A 59 -0.44 -12.57 17.31
CA GLU A 59 -0.29 -13.47 16.15
C GLU A 59 0.01 -12.68 14.87
N GLN A 60 -0.62 -11.51 14.66
CA GLN A 60 -0.32 -10.65 13.51
C GLN A 60 1.11 -10.11 13.56
N ILE A 61 1.59 -9.67 14.73
CA ILE A 61 2.97 -9.24 14.94
C ILE A 61 3.93 -10.42 14.68
N ALA A 62 3.64 -11.61 15.25
CA ALA A 62 4.45 -12.80 15.05
C ALA A 62 4.52 -13.19 13.56
N PHE A 63 3.38 -13.21 12.86
CA PHE A 63 3.32 -13.48 11.43
C PHE A 63 4.13 -12.47 10.61
N THR A 64 3.98 -11.17 10.90
CA THR A 64 4.75 -10.12 10.24
C THR A 64 6.26 -10.37 10.36
N LYS A 65 6.73 -10.75 11.55
CA LYS A 65 8.14 -11.06 11.81
C LYS A 65 8.65 -12.32 11.06
N THR A 66 7.79 -13.25 10.70
CA THR A 66 8.21 -14.38 9.85
C THR A 66 8.55 -13.94 8.42
N LEU A 67 7.93 -12.84 7.97
CA LEU A 67 8.07 -12.32 6.62
C LEU A 67 9.28 -11.39 6.44
N GLY A 68 9.80 -10.79 7.51
CA GLY A 68 10.92 -9.84 7.45
C GLY A 68 11.03 -8.98 8.71
N THR A 69 11.79 -7.91 8.64
CA THR A 69 11.97 -6.98 9.76
C THR A 69 10.69 -6.16 9.99
N PHE A 70 10.21 -6.17 11.23
CA PHE A 70 9.04 -5.38 11.61
C PHE A 70 9.37 -3.89 11.59
N ALA A 71 8.54 -3.08 10.92
CA ALA A 71 8.66 -1.62 10.89
C ALA A 71 7.75 -0.99 11.95
N PRO A 72 8.28 -0.41 13.04
CA PRO A 72 7.48 0.34 14.00
C PRO A 72 6.93 1.63 13.37
N GLU A 73 5.88 2.24 13.98
CA GLU A 73 5.30 3.50 13.48
C GLU A 73 6.28 4.68 13.57
N ARG A 74 7.23 4.61 14.52
CA ARG A 74 8.32 5.59 14.66
C ARG A 74 9.63 4.84 14.75
N ALA A 75 10.66 5.36 14.13
CA ALA A 75 12.01 4.78 14.20
C ALA A 75 12.44 4.56 15.66
N GLY A 76 12.86 3.34 15.99
CA GLY A 76 13.24 2.94 17.36
C GLY A 76 12.06 2.84 18.34
N GLY A 77 10.81 2.89 17.84
CA GLY A 77 9.61 2.69 18.65
C GLY A 77 9.31 1.23 18.96
N GLU A 78 8.23 1.00 19.69
CA GLU A 78 7.77 -0.33 20.03
C GLU A 78 7.15 -1.03 18.80
N GLU A 79 7.31 -2.35 18.74
CA GLU A 79 6.69 -3.23 17.74
C GLU A 79 5.24 -3.54 18.13
N VAL A 80 4.36 -2.56 17.90
CA VAL A 80 2.95 -2.64 18.31
C VAL A 80 2.01 -2.47 17.12
N ILE A 81 0.78 -2.91 17.32
CA ILE A 81 -0.30 -2.72 16.34
C ILE A 81 -0.68 -1.24 16.24
N SER A 82 -0.79 -0.77 15.00
CA SER A 82 -1.37 0.54 14.70
C SER A 82 -2.86 0.41 14.40
N LYS A 83 -3.69 1.16 15.12
CA LYS A 83 -5.12 1.22 14.86
C LYS A 83 -5.41 2.20 13.74
N ILE A 84 -6.11 1.74 12.70
CA ILE A 84 -6.44 2.54 11.50
C ILE A 84 -7.95 2.74 11.43
N THR A 85 -8.37 3.98 11.67
CA THR A 85 -9.76 4.44 11.56
C THR A 85 -9.76 5.95 11.30
N VAL A 86 -10.77 6.44 10.58
CA VAL A 86 -11.01 7.89 10.41
C VAL A 86 -11.99 8.45 11.43
N ASP A 87 -12.43 7.64 12.40
CA ASP A 87 -13.20 8.11 13.55
C ASP A 87 -12.33 9.04 14.41
N GLU A 88 -12.66 10.33 14.43
CA GLU A 88 -11.90 11.35 15.16
C GLU A 88 -11.86 11.12 16.68
N LYS A 89 -12.88 10.44 17.22
CA LYS A 89 -12.93 10.08 18.66
C LYS A 89 -11.85 9.06 19.04
N VAL A 90 -11.39 8.26 18.06
CA VAL A 90 -10.38 7.22 18.26
C VAL A 90 -9.02 7.67 17.74
N ALA A 91 -8.97 8.22 16.53
CA ALA A 91 -7.74 8.60 15.84
C ALA A 91 -7.25 10.02 16.22
N GLY A 92 -8.10 10.86 16.82
CA GLY A 92 -7.74 12.23 17.17
C GLY A 92 -7.23 13.01 15.96
N GLN A 93 -6.12 13.74 16.12
CA GLN A 93 -5.52 14.55 15.04
C GLN A 93 -5.03 13.71 13.83
N THR A 94 -4.76 12.42 14.04
CA THR A 94 -4.33 11.53 12.96
C THR A 94 -5.45 11.27 11.95
N ALA A 95 -6.74 11.42 12.36
CA ALA A 95 -7.88 11.26 11.47
C ALA A 95 -7.81 12.21 10.26
N GLU A 96 -7.38 13.45 10.46
CA GLU A 96 -7.23 14.42 9.36
C GLU A 96 -6.18 13.96 8.34
N TYR A 97 -5.02 13.50 8.81
CA TYR A 97 -3.98 12.96 7.95
C TYR A 97 -4.44 11.72 7.19
N LEU A 98 -5.23 10.85 7.84
CA LEU A 98 -5.77 9.64 7.23
C LEU A 98 -6.80 9.91 6.11
N LYS A 99 -7.37 11.13 5.99
CA LYS A 99 -8.22 11.51 4.86
C LYS A 99 -7.47 11.43 3.52
N GLY A 100 -6.15 11.60 3.52
CA GLY A 100 -5.30 11.36 2.35
C GLY A 100 -5.35 9.92 1.85
N SER A 101 -5.60 8.95 2.72
CA SER A 101 -5.68 7.53 2.37
C SER A 101 -6.93 7.14 1.55
N LEU A 102 -7.91 8.04 1.42
CA LEU A 102 -9.07 7.86 0.53
C LEU A 102 -8.69 8.00 -0.95
N TYR A 103 -7.49 8.45 -1.25
CA TYR A 103 -6.99 8.67 -2.60
C TYR A 103 -5.84 7.71 -2.88
N TRP A 104 -5.65 7.36 -4.16
CA TRP A 104 -4.59 6.45 -4.57
C TRP A 104 -3.21 6.96 -4.13
N HIS A 105 -2.48 6.15 -3.36
CA HIS A 105 -1.17 6.50 -2.82
C HIS A 105 -0.27 5.27 -2.65
N ILE A 106 1.01 5.55 -2.47
CA ILE A 106 2.03 4.61 -2.03
C ILE A 106 2.50 5.10 -0.65
N ASP A 107 2.62 4.19 0.32
CA ASP A 107 3.20 4.51 1.61
C ASP A 107 4.73 4.69 1.49
N GLY A 108 5.27 5.68 2.21
CA GLY A 108 6.72 5.81 2.35
C GLY A 108 7.42 6.67 1.28
N THR A 109 6.71 7.40 0.42
CA THR A 109 7.31 8.28 -0.60
C THR A 109 8.19 9.42 -0.04
N ARG A 110 8.23 9.60 1.28
CA ARG A 110 9.14 10.54 1.96
C ARG A 110 10.45 9.91 2.45
N ASN A 111 10.53 8.61 2.46
CA ASN A 111 11.69 7.88 2.97
C ASN A 111 12.61 7.52 1.79
N ASP A 112 13.91 7.53 2.02
CA ASP A 112 14.88 7.07 1.02
C ASP A 112 14.66 5.58 0.72
N VAL A 113 14.35 4.81 1.75
CA VAL A 113 13.93 3.40 1.66
C VAL A 113 12.49 3.32 2.17
N PRO A 114 11.50 3.15 1.27
CA PRO A 114 10.10 3.03 1.68
C PRO A 114 9.83 1.69 2.37
N ILE A 115 8.75 1.60 3.14
CA ILE A 115 8.33 0.32 3.74
C ILE A 115 8.06 -0.71 2.63
N LEU A 116 8.49 -1.95 2.86
CA LEU A 116 8.32 -3.02 1.90
C LEU A 116 6.85 -3.40 1.74
N ALA A 117 6.17 -3.66 2.83
CA ALA A 117 4.78 -4.10 2.81
C ALA A 117 4.00 -3.63 4.04
N SER A 118 2.70 -3.50 3.87
CA SER A 118 1.75 -3.31 4.96
C SER A 118 0.82 -4.52 5.06
N LEU A 119 0.47 -4.88 6.29
CA LEU A 119 -0.48 -5.94 6.63
C LEU A 119 -1.61 -5.31 7.43
N LEU A 120 -2.83 -5.43 6.96
CA LEU A 120 -4.02 -4.83 7.56
C LEU A 120 -5.04 -5.92 7.89
N SER A 121 -5.40 -6.07 9.17
CA SER A 121 -6.46 -6.99 9.59
C SER A 121 -7.75 -6.26 9.90
N CYS A 122 -8.87 -6.87 9.57
CA CYS A 122 -10.20 -6.36 9.85
C CYS A 122 -10.66 -6.81 11.24
N LYS A 123 -10.75 -5.90 12.20
CA LYS A 123 -11.32 -6.17 13.51
C LYS A 123 -12.82 -5.85 13.56
N LYS A 124 -13.24 -4.85 12.80
CA LYS A 124 -14.64 -4.50 12.58
C LYS A 124 -14.79 -3.87 11.20
N PRO A 125 -15.51 -4.50 10.27
CA PRO A 125 -15.77 -3.92 8.96
C PRO A 125 -16.76 -2.74 9.06
N SER A 126 -16.78 -1.89 8.02
CA SER A 126 -17.86 -0.95 7.77
C SER A 126 -19.11 -1.68 7.26
N PRO A 127 -20.28 -1.00 7.19
CA PRO A 127 -21.45 -1.58 6.55
C PRO A 127 -21.15 -2.08 5.13
N LYS A 128 -21.78 -3.18 4.75
CA LYS A 128 -21.58 -3.84 3.45
C LYS A 128 -21.67 -2.85 2.29
N GLY A 129 -20.73 -2.96 1.34
CA GLY A 129 -20.64 -2.09 0.17
C GLY A 129 -19.95 -0.74 0.44
N THR A 130 -19.38 -0.53 1.64
CA THR A 130 -18.61 0.66 1.99
C THR A 130 -17.27 0.29 2.62
N GLY A 131 -16.29 1.19 2.59
CA GLY A 131 -15.01 1.04 3.29
C GLY A 131 -14.14 -0.11 2.79
N ASN A 132 -14.33 -0.54 1.55
CA ASN A 132 -13.41 -1.46 0.89
C ASN A 132 -12.00 -0.84 0.84
N THR A 133 -11.01 -1.64 0.51
CA THR A 133 -9.70 -1.14 0.16
C THR A 133 -9.40 -1.46 -1.30
N GLY A 134 -9.20 -0.41 -2.09
CA GLY A 134 -8.78 -0.53 -3.48
C GLY A 134 -7.26 -0.67 -3.57
N PHE A 135 -6.80 -1.55 -4.45
CA PHE A 135 -5.39 -1.79 -4.76
C PHE A 135 -5.17 -1.68 -6.26
N ALA A 136 -4.00 -1.16 -6.68
CA ALA A 136 -3.62 -1.04 -8.08
C ALA A 136 -2.16 -1.47 -8.25
N ASN A 137 -1.93 -2.53 -9.05
CA ASN A 137 -0.61 -3.09 -9.29
C ASN A 137 0.16 -2.24 -10.30
N THR A 138 1.12 -1.46 -9.83
CA THR A 138 1.92 -0.57 -10.67
C THR A 138 3.05 -1.27 -11.41
N TYR A 139 3.44 -2.50 -11.02
CA TYR A 139 4.28 -3.37 -11.83
C TYR A 139 3.54 -3.81 -13.11
N ALA A 140 2.35 -4.39 -12.93
CA ALA A 140 1.54 -4.84 -14.06
C ALA A 140 1.12 -3.66 -14.96
N ALA A 141 0.82 -2.51 -14.38
CA ALA A 141 0.54 -1.30 -15.15
C ALA A 141 1.76 -0.85 -15.97
N TRP A 142 2.97 -0.84 -15.40
CA TRP A 142 4.19 -0.56 -16.16
C TRP A 142 4.40 -1.58 -17.28
N GLU A 143 4.27 -2.86 -16.98
CA GLU A 143 4.43 -3.95 -17.98
C GLU A 143 3.44 -3.80 -19.14
N GLY A 144 2.21 -3.34 -18.86
CA GLY A 144 1.15 -3.12 -19.85
C GLY A 144 1.26 -1.84 -20.68
N LEU A 145 2.18 -0.92 -20.35
CA LEU A 145 2.37 0.29 -21.15
C LEU A 145 3.00 -0.05 -22.51
N PRO A 146 2.63 0.68 -23.59
CA PRO A 146 3.33 0.62 -24.88
C PRO A 146 4.81 0.99 -24.75
N GLU A 147 5.68 0.41 -25.58
CA GLU A 147 7.14 0.60 -25.48
C GLU A 147 7.57 2.06 -25.73
N ASP A 148 6.89 2.77 -26.61
CA ASP A 148 7.12 4.20 -26.84
C ASP A 148 6.81 5.04 -25.59
N ARG A 149 5.75 4.70 -24.85
CA ARG A 149 5.43 5.34 -23.58
C ARG A 149 6.45 5.00 -22.50
N LYS A 150 6.89 3.73 -22.42
CA LYS A 150 7.96 3.34 -21.49
C LYS A 150 9.24 4.12 -21.75
N ALA A 151 9.63 4.27 -23.03
CA ALA A 151 10.81 5.03 -23.42
C ALA A 151 10.70 6.53 -23.08
N GLU A 152 9.50 7.12 -23.22
CA GLU A 152 9.25 8.52 -22.84
C GLU A 152 9.38 8.75 -21.34
N LEU A 153 8.93 7.80 -20.52
CA LEU A 153 8.86 7.92 -19.07
C LEU A 153 10.17 7.55 -18.36
N ASP A 154 11.03 6.78 -19.02
CA ASP A 154 12.30 6.30 -18.43
C ASP A 154 13.20 7.49 -18.09
N GLY A 155 13.70 7.50 -16.86
CA GLY A 155 14.55 8.57 -16.35
C GLY A 155 13.82 9.85 -15.89
N MET A 156 12.48 9.95 -16.04
CA MET A 156 11.73 11.05 -15.46
C MET A 156 11.75 10.98 -13.93
N ARG A 157 11.79 12.15 -13.30
CA ARG A 157 11.71 12.30 -11.84
C ARG A 157 10.47 13.08 -11.45
N VAL A 158 9.94 12.77 -10.29
CA VAL A 158 8.69 13.35 -9.75
C VAL A 158 8.95 13.93 -8.38
N LEU A 159 8.50 15.15 -8.16
CA LEU A 159 8.44 15.75 -6.85
C LEU A 159 7.22 15.21 -6.10
N HIS A 160 7.46 14.47 -5.03
CA HIS A 160 6.46 14.00 -4.10
C HIS A 160 6.34 14.97 -2.93
N ALA A 161 5.16 15.54 -2.77
CA ALA A 161 4.87 16.60 -1.82
C ALA A 161 3.59 16.27 -1.01
N PRO A 162 3.70 15.88 0.27
CA PRO A 162 2.55 15.61 1.12
C PRO A 162 1.54 16.75 1.20
N TRP A 163 1.98 18.00 1.11
CA TRP A 163 1.08 19.16 1.12
C TRP A 163 0.09 19.15 -0.07
N ALA A 164 0.46 18.53 -1.20
CA ALA A 164 -0.44 18.43 -2.35
C ALA A 164 -1.68 17.57 -2.04
N THR A 165 -1.55 16.62 -1.09
CA THR A 165 -2.66 15.73 -0.72
C THR A 165 -3.80 16.45 -0.01
N VAL A 166 -3.53 17.60 0.62
CA VAL A 166 -4.53 18.39 1.33
C VAL A 166 -5.64 18.83 0.37
N PHE A 167 -5.28 19.26 -0.84
CA PHE A 167 -6.24 19.76 -1.82
C PHE A 167 -7.21 18.69 -2.36
N TYR A 168 -6.94 17.41 -2.13
CA TYR A 168 -7.87 16.36 -2.50
C TYR A 168 -9.12 16.30 -1.61
N HIS A 169 -9.01 16.71 -0.35
CA HIS A 169 -10.10 16.64 0.63
C HIS A 169 -10.45 17.99 1.26
N ASP A 170 -9.61 19.01 1.09
CA ASP A 170 -9.80 20.39 1.52
C ASP A 170 -9.28 21.32 0.40
N PRO A 171 -10.15 21.70 -0.56
CA PRO A 171 -9.74 22.51 -1.72
C PRO A 171 -9.30 23.94 -1.36
N GLU A 172 -9.73 24.48 -0.22
CA GLU A 172 -9.42 25.82 0.27
C GLU A 172 -8.83 25.76 1.70
N PRO A 173 -7.67 25.09 1.90
CA PRO A 173 -7.11 24.93 3.24
C PRO A 173 -6.64 26.29 3.78
N SER A 174 -6.70 26.46 5.11
CA SER A 174 -6.05 27.61 5.73
C SER A 174 -4.54 27.56 5.54
N LEU A 175 -3.88 28.73 5.52
CA LEU A 175 -2.42 28.80 5.41
C LEU A 175 -1.73 27.99 6.52
N ALA A 176 -2.22 28.08 7.76
CA ALA A 176 -1.65 27.34 8.88
C ALA A 176 -1.74 25.81 8.68
N LYS A 177 -2.86 25.30 8.13
CA LYS A 177 -3.00 23.88 7.77
C LYS A 177 -2.00 23.51 6.68
N LEU A 178 -1.92 24.31 5.61
CA LEU A 178 -1.00 24.04 4.50
C LEU A 178 0.46 24.04 4.96
N GLU A 179 0.88 24.99 5.81
CA GLU A 179 2.23 25.07 6.36
C GLU A 179 2.59 23.84 7.19
N ASN A 180 1.66 23.27 7.95
CA ASN A 180 1.87 22.01 8.68
C ASN A 180 2.20 20.85 7.74
N TYR A 181 1.58 20.79 6.57
CA TYR A 181 1.86 19.76 5.57
C TYR A 181 3.15 20.04 4.79
N ILE A 182 3.47 21.32 4.51
CA ILE A 182 4.74 21.72 3.89
C ILE A 182 5.93 21.37 4.81
N ALA A 183 5.76 21.56 6.13
CA ALA A 183 6.79 21.21 7.12
C ALA A 183 7.12 19.70 7.16
N ILE A 184 6.27 18.84 6.59
CA ILE A 184 6.54 17.40 6.44
C ILE A 184 7.72 17.18 5.47
N GLY A 185 7.96 18.10 4.53
CA GLY A 185 9.01 18.04 3.52
C GLY A 185 8.56 17.42 2.20
N GLU A 186 9.45 17.47 1.24
CA GLU A 186 9.27 16.97 -0.13
C GLU A 186 10.36 15.96 -0.46
N ASN A 187 10.14 15.11 -1.44
CA ASN A 187 11.13 14.16 -1.92
C ASN A 187 11.07 14.03 -3.44
N GLU A 188 12.23 14.05 -4.10
CA GLU A 188 12.33 13.86 -5.53
C GLU A 188 12.67 12.39 -5.82
N LEU A 189 11.71 11.66 -6.41
CA LEU A 189 11.78 10.23 -6.67
C LEU A 189 11.78 9.93 -8.18
N PRO A 190 12.29 8.76 -8.61
CA PRO A 190 12.09 8.32 -9.99
C PRO A 190 10.59 8.10 -10.26
N LEU A 191 10.12 8.46 -11.46
CA LEU A 191 8.77 8.11 -11.90
C LEU A 191 8.63 6.60 -12.11
N VAL A 192 9.72 5.97 -12.54
CA VAL A 192 9.84 4.53 -12.79
C VAL A 192 10.91 3.97 -11.87
N TRP A 193 10.52 3.22 -10.87
CA TRP A 193 11.44 2.56 -9.96
C TRP A 193 11.96 1.26 -10.57
N LYS A 194 13.28 1.10 -10.59
CA LYS A 194 13.99 -0.08 -11.10
C LYS A 194 14.41 -0.94 -9.92
N HIS A 195 13.67 -2.01 -9.68
CA HIS A 195 13.88 -2.89 -8.52
C HIS A 195 15.09 -3.83 -8.70
N GLN A 196 15.68 -4.24 -7.58
CA GLN A 196 16.77 -5.23 -7.56
C GLN A 196 16.37 -6.57 -8.21
N SER A 197 15.09 -6.91 -8.18
CA SER A 197 14.53 -8.07 -8.89
C SER A 197 14.57 -7.94 -10.42
N GLY A 198 14.88 -6.76 -10.94
CA GLY A 198 14.84 -6.43 -12.37
C GLY A 198 13.46 -5.97 -12.86
N ARG A 199 12.43 -6.03 -12.02
CA ARG A 199 11.11 -5.48 -12.34
C ARG A 199 11.11 -3.96 -12.27
N LYS A 200 10.09 -3.34 -12.83
CA LYS A 200 9.88 -1.89 -12.76
C LYS A 200 8.45 -1.60 -12.29
N SER A 201 8.29 -0.58 -11.46
CA SER A 201 6.98 -0.09 -11.02
C SER A 201 6.85 1.43 -11.22
N LEU A 202 5.62 1.94 -11.25
CA LEU A 202 5.35 3.37 -11.33
C LEU A 202 5.25 3.96 -9.91
N VAL A 203 6.04 4.99 -9.63
CA VAL A 203 5.99 5.74 -8.36
C VAL A 203 5.11 6.97 -8.56
N ILE A 204 3.82 6.78 -8.39
CA ILE A 204 2.77 7.79 -8.60
C ILE A 204 1.79 7.77 -7.42
N GLY A 205 0.80 8.64 -7.43
CA GLY A 205 -0.23 8.72 -6.40
C GLY A 205 -0.49 10.15 -5.96
N ASN A 206 -1.22 10.32 -4.87
CA ASN A 206 -1.69 11.63 -4.42
C ASN A 206 -0.58 12.59 -3.96
N THR A 207 0.59 12.08 -3.60
CA THR A 207 1.76 12.90 -3.27
C THR A 207 2.55 13.35 -4.50
N ALA A 208 2.37 12.71 -5.66
CA ALA A 208 3.05 13.06 -6.91
C ALA A 208 2.56 14.41 -7.43
N GLN A 209 3.29 15.48 -7.14
CA GLN A 209 2.87 16.85 -7.39
C GLN A 209 3.25 17.36 -8.79
N SER A 210 4.50 17.12 -9.21
CA SER A 210 4.99 17.57 -10.52
C SER A 210 6.11 16.70 -11.05
N VAL A 211 6.25 16.66 -12.38
CA VAL A 211 7.39 16.03 -13.06
C VAL A 211 8.48 17.08 -13.20
N VAL A 212 9.71 16.75 -12.78
CA VAL A 212 10.85 17.67 -12.80
C VAL A 212 11.14 18.14 -14.23
N GLY A 213 11.30 19.43 -14.40
CA GLY A 213 11.56 20.05 -15.71
C GLY A 213 10.35 20.17 -16.64
N LYS A 214 9.14 19.84 -16.17
CA LYS A 214 7.89 20.01 -16.92
C LYS A 214 7.04 21.15 -16.34
N THR A 215 6.23 21.76 -17.19
CA THR A 215 5.22 22.71 -16.73
C THR A 215 4.14 22.02 -15.89
N PRO A 216 3.38 22.76 -15.07
CA PRO A 216 2.27 22.18 -14.30
C PRO A 216 1.25 21.42 -15.16
N ALA A 217 0.93 21.94 -16.35
CA ALA A 217 -0.02 21.32 -17.26
C ALA A 217 0.52 20.02 -17.88
N GLU A 218 1.81 19.97 -18.23
CA GLU A 218 2.47 18.74 -18.72
C GLU A 218 2.57 17.71 -17.62
N SER A 219 2.98 18.10 -16.41
CA SER A 219 3.03 17.24 -15.24
C SER A 219 1.66 16.60 -14.95
N ALA A 220 0.60 17.42 -14.95
CA ALA A 220 -0.76 16.93 -14.73
C ALA A 220 -1.18 15.90 -15.80
N ARG A 221 -0.91 16.17 -17.10
CA ARG A 221 -1.22 15.20 -18.16
C ARG A 221 -0.51 13.87 -17.98
N ILE A 222 0.77 13.89 -17.59
CA ILE A 222 1.56 12.68 -17.36
C ILE A 222 1.03 11.94 -16.13
N LEU A 223 0.98 12.59 -14.98
CA LEU A 223 0.67 11.96 -13.70
C LEU A 223 -0.79 11.48 -13.62
N VAL A 224 -1.75 12.30 -14.08
CA VAL A 224 -3.16 11.91 -14.13
C VAL A 224 -3.38 10.79 -15.15
N GLY A 225 -2.77 10.90 -16.33
CA GLY A 225 -2.87 9.85 -17.36
C GLY A 225 -2.32 8.51 -16.90
N LEU A 226 -1.17 8.50 -16.20
CA LEU A 226 -0.60 7.28 -15.63
C LEU A 226 -1.45 6.72 -14.47
N ARG A 227 -1.97 7.59 -13.60
CA ARG A 227 -2.90 7.15 -12.55
C ARG A 227 -4.14 6.50 -13.15
N ASP A 228 -4.79 7.14 -14.10
CA ASP A 228 -6.01 6.62 -14.72
C ASP A 228 -5.74 5.29 -15.44
N PHE A 229 -4.59 5.15 -16.10
CA PHE A 229 -4.17 3.89 -16.71
C PHE A 229 -3.92 2.81 -15.66
N ALA A 230 -3.09 3.09 -14.64
CA ALA A 230 -2.71 2.12 -13.60
C ALA A 230 -3.88 1.75 -12.68
N THR A 231 -4.93 2.58 -12.63
CA THR A 231 -6.16 2.28 -11.86
C THR A 231 -7.29 1.75 -12.74
N GLY A 232 -6.97 1.34 -13.97
CA GLY A 232 -7.91 0.65 -14.85
C GLY A 232 -8.28 -0.76 -14.33
N PRO A 233 -9.36 -1.34 -14.88
CA PRO A 233 -9.93 -2.60 -14.36
C PRO A 233 -8.98 -3.81 -14.42
N ASP A 234 -8.00 -3.80 -15.34
CA ASP A 234 -7.04 -4.90 -15.50
C ASP A 234 -5.98 -4.94 -14.41
N TYR A 235 -5.70 -3.81 -13.77
CA TYR A 235 -4.65 -3.63 -12.77
C TYR A 235 -5.17 -3.44 -11.35
N THR A 236 -6.50 -3.41 -11.16
CA THR A 236 -7.10 -3.07 -9.86
C THR A 236 -7.88 -4.23 -9.24
N TYR A 237 -7.86 -4.24 -7.91
CA TYR A 237 -8.68 -5.10 -7.07
C TYR A 237 -9.26 -4.26 -5.92
N SER A 238 -10.55 -4.40 -5.63
CA SER A 238 -11.20 -3.81 -4.46
C SER A 238 -11.57 -4.93 -3.49
N HIS A 239 -11.01 -4.90 -2.28
CA HIS A 239 -11.26 -5.88 -1.24
C HIS A 239 -12.45 -5.45 -0.38
N GLU A 240 -13.54 -6.20 -0.43
CA GLU A 240 -14.65 -6.08 0.52
C GLU A 240 -14.30 -6.83 1.81
N TRP A 241 -14.23 -6.10 2.92
CA TRP A 241 -13.75 -6.63 4.18
C TRP A 241 -14.77 -7.51 4.90
N THR A 242 -14.32 -8.66 5.37
CA THR A 242 -15.00 -9.48 6.37
C THR A 242 -14.19 -9.44 7.67
N GLU A 243 -14.88 -9.46 8.81
CA GLU A 243 -14.20 -9.55 10.10
C GLU A 243 -13.29 -10.78 10.14
N GLY A 244 -12.04 -10.58 10.61
CA GLY A 244 -11.01 -11.62 10.64
C GLY A 244 -10.15 -11.73 9.39
N ASP A 245 -10.46 -11.03 8.29
CA ASP A 245 -9.57 -10.96 7.12
C ASP A 245 -8.25 -10.29 7.49
N LEU A 246 -7.16 -10.75 6.85
CA LEU A 246 -5.92 -10.01 6.75
C LEU A 246 -5.54 -9.84 5.29
N VAL A 247 -5.22 -8.62 4.90
CA VAL A 247 -4.69 -8.30 3.57
C VAL A 247 -3.31 -7.69 3.72
N MET A 248 -2.36 -8.17 2.96
CA MET A 248 -1.05 -7.56 2.81
C MET A 248 -0.84 -7.07 1.39
N TRP A 249 -0.12 -5.97 1.23
CA TRP A 249 0.24 -5.42 -0.08
C TRP A 249 1.69 -4.99 -0.11
N ASP A 250 2.25 -5.13 -1.30
CA ASP A 250 3.60 -4.70 -1.63
C ASP A 250 3.61 -3.20 -1.91
N ASN A 251 4.15 -2.39 -1.01
CA ASN A 251 4.24 -0.94 -1.21
C ASN A 251 5.24 -0.53 -2.30
N THR A 252 6.09 -1.44 -2.73
CA THR A 252 7.09 -1.13 -3.77
C THR A 252 6.50 -1.16 -5.17
N GLY A 253 5.35 -1.82 -5.34
CA GLY A 253 4.67 -1.96 -6.62
C GLY A 253 3.15 -1.91 -6.56
N THR A 254 2.55 -1.34 -5.51
CA THR A 254 1.08 -1.28 -5.38
C THR A 254 0.63 0.03 -4.79
N MET A 255 -0.14 0.81 -5.55
CA MET A 255 -0.94 1.89 -4.96
C MET A 255 -2.14 1.29 -4.24
N HIS A 256 -2.58 1.98 -3.20
CA HIS A 256 -3.80 1.61 -2.49
C HIS A 256 -4.60 2.82 -2.07
N ARG A 257 -5.88 2.60 -1.72
CA ARG A 257 -6.76 3.60 -1.12
C ARG A 257 -7.84 2.94 -0.27
N ALA A 258 -8.26 3.60 0.80
CA ALA A 258 -9.53 3.27 1.43
C ALA A 258 -10.66 3.82 0.55
N GLU A 259 -11.70 3.02 0.32
CA GLU A 259 -12.95 3.53 -0.25
C GLU A 259 -13.79 4.16 0.87
N TRP A 260 -14.62 5.13 0.49
CA TRP A 260 -15.35 5.92 1.47
C TRP A 260 -16.24 5.07 2.40
N TYR A 261 -16.28 5.45 3.65
CA TYR A 261 -17.19 4.91 4.66
C TYR A 261 -17.55 5.98 5.69
N ASP A 262 -18.70 5.81 6.36
CA ASP A 262 -19.11 6.70 7.44
C ASP A 262 -18.11 6.61 8.62
N PRO A 263 -17.45 7.71 9.00
CA PRO A 263 -16.52 7.74 10.14
C PRO A 263 -17.10 7.20 11.45
N ASP A 264 -18.39 7.42 11.69
CA ASP A 264 -19.08 6.99 12.90
C ASP A 264 -19.55 5.51 12.87
N CYS A 265 -19.31 4.77 11.78
CA CYS A 265 -19.71 3.35 11.69
C CYS A 265 -18.90 2.42 12.60
N GLY A 266 -17.81 2.93 13.17
CA GLY A 266 -16.92 2.21 14.07
C GLY A 266 -16.02 1.19 13.38
N ARG A 267 -15.75 1.36 12.07
CA ARG A 267 -14.77 0.54 11.34
C ARG A 267 -13.42 0.59 12.05
N MET A 268 -12.82 -0.59 12.28
CA MET A 268 -11.54 -0.71 12.96
C MET A 268 -10.64 -1.70 12.26
N MET A 269 -9.47 -1.23 11.83
CA MET A 269 -8.44 -2.05 11.22
C MET A 269 -7.16 -1.98 12.04
N HIS A 270 -6.41 -3.08 12.09
CA HIS A 270 -5.14 -3.17 12.78
C HIS A 270 -4.02 -3.41 11.77
N ARG A 271 -2.98 -2.58 11.83
CA ARG A 271 -1.87 -2.59 10.86
C ARG A 271 -0.55 -2.98 11.50
N THR A 272 0.23 -3.78 10.76
CA THR A 272 1.67 -3.97 10.92
C THR A 272 2.37 -3.68 9.59
N LYS A 273 3.68 -3.48 9.63
CA LYS A 273 4.48 -3.14 8.44
C LYS A 273 5.80 -3.89 8.45
N LEU A 274 6.37 -4.08 7.26
CA LEU A 274 7.73 -4.56 7.06
C LEU A 274 8.65 -3.40 6.66
N GLU A 275 9.85 -3.35 7.24
CA GLU A 275 10.88 -2.40 6.83
C GLU A 275 11.24 -2.57 5.37
N GLY A 276 11.65 -1.48 4.74
CA GLY A 276 12.11 -1.47 3.38
C GLY A 276 13.47 -2.14 3.21
N GLU A 277 13.70 -2.69 2.05
CA GLU A 277 14.92 -3.44 1.74
C GLU A 277 15.71 -2.79 0.59
N GLU A 278 15.09 -1.91 -0.19
CA GLU A 278 15.73 -1.21 -1.31
C GLU A 278 15.32 0.25 -1.40
N PRO A 279 16.26 1.17 -1.75
CA PRO A 279 15.92 2.58 -1.98
C PRO A 279 15.21 2.78 -3.31
N PHE A 280 14.61 3.96 -3.50
CA PHE A 280 14.10 4.38 -4.81
C PHE A 280 15.27 4.69 -5.77
N GLU A 281 15.42 3.88 -6.83
CA GLU A 281 16.47 4.04 -7.86
C GLU A 281 15.91 4.07 -9.30
#